data_3c192af1ae0cd661984a086a37eb936a
#
_entry.id   3c192af1ae0cd661984a086a37eb936a
#
_cell.length_a   1.000
_cell.length_b   1.000
_cell.length_c   1.000
_cell.angle_alpha   90.00
_cell.angle_beta   90.00
_cell.angle_gamma   90.00
#
_symmetry.space_group_name_H-M   'P 1'
#
loop_
_entity.id
_entity.type
_entity.pdbx_description
1 polymer ?
#
loop_
_entity_poly.entity_id
_entity_poly.type
_entity_poly.pdbx_seq_one_letter_code
_entity_poly.pdbx_strand_id
1 'polypeptide(L)'
;MSAATRSGSCQAAKARSGNSTAGCGVDFGFRPPQEQQASALRMWIAHTIRGQRGSRVKSVVLKLGGVKSGGLKAGVALLTLSLASCAFLPGGGPAPLDTFELSAPPLDARGHSRRQILIAQPSALKALDSQNIVIKPTVRSIQYLKGAQWADRLPLIVQARLAETFQRSGSFAGVGKPGEGLAIDYQVIVEVRAFEVRVDGGEHAEVDLFVRILNDRNGEVRASKSFTASAPVSGSGNQAYVGALDAAFGDAAKDIVRWTDSVI
;
A
#
# COMPACT_ATOMS: atom_id res chain seq x y z
N MET A 1 1.42 -8.40 -67.25
CA MET A 1 1.96 -7.03 -67.30
C MET A 1 2.71 -6.83 -66.00
N SER A 2 3.94 -7.10 -65.99
CA SER A 2 5.18 -6.31 -66.02
C SER A 2 5.41 -5.58 -64.74
N ALA A 3 6.28 -6.09 -63.89
CA ALA A 3 7.72 -5.77 -63.67
C ALA A 3 7.88 -4.48 -62.84
N ALA A 4 8.67 -4.40 -61.78
CA ALA A 4 10.11 -4.49 -61.78
C ALA A 4 10.69 -4.57 -60.35
N THR A 5 11.67 -5.44 -60.25
CA THR A 5 12.73 -5.62 -59.28
C THR A 5 13.66 -4.40 -59.19
N ARG A 6 14.15 -4.02 -58.02
CA ARG A 6 15.47 -3.42 -57.84
C ARG A 6 16.12 -3.89 -56.55
N SER A 7 17.11 -4.74 -56.76
CA SER A 7 18.18 -5.07 -55.84
C SER A 7 19.18 -3.91 -55.75
N GLY A 8 19.67 -3.62 -54.56
CA GLY A 8 20.80 -2.72 -54.32
C GLY A 8 21.73 -3.34 -53.30
N SER A 9 22.70 -4.09 -53.79
CA SER A 9 23.87 -4.54 -53.05
C SER A 9 24.82 -3.36 -52.83
N CYS A 10 25.31 -3.17 -51.63
CA CYS A 10 26.52 -2.39 -51.37
C CYS A 10 27.55 -3.25 -50.67
N GLN A 11 28.68 -3.35 -51.34
CA GLN A 11 29.86 -4.13 -51.00
C GLN A 11 30.64 -3.55 -49.83
N ALA A 12 31.34 -4.44 -49.14
CA ALA A 12 32.36 -4.20 -48.15
C ALA A 12 33.57 -3.45 -48.77
N ALA A 13 34.02 -2.42 -48.08
CA ALA A 13 35.35 -1.83 -48.30
C ALA A 13 36.17 -1.93 -47.01
N LYS A 14 37.28 -2.64 -47.17
CA LYS A 14 38.34 -2.86 -46.18
C LYS A 14 39.46 -1.81 -46.45
N ALA A 15 39.81 -0.97 -45.47
CA ALA A 15 41.12 -0.29 -45.41
C ALA A 15 41.36 0.29 -44.02
N ARG A 16 42.32 -0.22 -43.33
CA ARG A 16 43.64 0.27 -42.90
C ARG A 16 43.67 1.58 -42.07
N SER A 17 44.09 1.39 -40.81
CA SER A 17 45.18 2.10 -40.12
C SER A 17 45.33 3.61 -40.35
N GLY A 18 45.19 4.37 -39.27
CA GLY A 18 45.69 5.76 -39.20
C GLY A 18 45.17 6.49 -37.98
N ASN A 19 46.02 6.67 -37.00
CA ASN A 19 45.97 7.46 -35.81
C ASN A 19 45.65 8.93 -36.11
N SER A 20 44.62 9.54 -35.52
CA SER A 20 44.64 10.98 -35.23
C SER A 20 43.54 11.37 -34.27
N THR A 21 43.96 11.90 -33.15
CA THR A 21 43.21 12.57 -32.10
C THR A 21 42.56 13.85 -32.63
N ALA A 22 41.25 13.95 -32.53
CA ALA A 22 40.55 15.24 -32.50
C ALA A 22 39.35 15.12 -31.55
N GLY A 23 39.48 15.71 -30.38
CA GLY A 23 38.40 15.81 -29.38
C GLY A 23 37.31 16.77 -29.84
N CYS A 24 36.08 16.32 -29.82
CA CYS A 24 34.91 17.17 -29.71
C CYS A 24 34.25 16.82 -28.36
N GLY A 25 34.61 17.56 -27.34
CA GLY A 25 33.92 17.55 -26.06
C GLY A 25 32.58 18.22 -26.23
N VAL A 26 31.51 17.44 -26.15
CA VAL A 26 30.19 17.93 -25.91
C VAL A 26 29.92 17.63 -24.43
N ASP A 27 30.14 18.66 -23.62
CA ASP A 27 29.85 18.64 -22.18
C ASP A 27 28.34 18.66 -21.99
N PHE A 28 27.71 17.48 -21.88
CA PHE A 28 26.36 17.36 -21.34
C PHE A 28 26.47 17.42 -19.82
N GLY A 29 26.37 18.63 -19.28
CA GLY A 29 26.22 18.87 -17.85
C GLY A 29 24.95 18.24 -17.30
N PHE A 30 25.06 16.98 -16.89
CA PHE A 30 24.02 16.29 -16.13
C PHE A 30 24.09 16.78 -14.69
N ARG A 31 23.24 17.77 -14.34
CA ARG A 31 23.00 18.17 -12.95
C ARG A 31 22.05 17.17 -12.31
N PRO A 32 22.42 16.57 -11.16
CA PRO A 32 21.53 15.66 -10.46
C PRO A 32 20.33 16.44 -9.86
N PRO A 33 19.13 15.84 -9.76
CA PRO A 33 17.87 16.52 -9.38
C PRO A 33 17.74 16.88 -7.89
N GLN A 34 18.79 16.77 -7.07
CA GLN A 34 18.73 17.07 -5.63
C GLN A 34 18.76 18.56 -5.26
N GLU A 35 19.25 19.44 -6.12
CA GLU A 35 19.30 20.87 -5.80
C GLU A 35 17.98 21.63 -5.98
N GLN A 36 17.02 21.08 -6.72
CA GLN A 36 15.72 21.74 -6.90
C GLN A 36 14.76 21.55 -5.72
N GLN A 37 14.93 20.52 -4.89
CA GLN A 37 14.08 20.31 -3.72
C GLN A 37 14.46 21.19 -2.53
N ALA A 38 15.72 21.62 -2.41
CA ALA A 38 16.17 22.48 -1.32
C ALA A 38 15.69 23.94 -1.45
N SER A 39 15.48 24.42 -2.68
CA SER A 39 14.99 25.78 -2.94
C SER A 39 13.49 25.93 -2.67
N ALA A 40 12.69 24.90 -2.96
CA ALA A 40 11.25 24.91 -2.71
C ALA A 40 10.92 24.88 -1.20
N LEU A 41 11.69 24.12 -0.40
CA LEU A 41 11.48 24.04 1.05
C LEU A 41 11.82 25.35 1.77
N ARG A 42 12.86 26.08 1.31
CA ARG A 42 13.23 27.40 1.87
C ARG A 42 12.19 28.48 1.57
N MET A 43 11.52 28.41 0.43
CA MET A 43 10.50 29.37 0.03
C MET A 43 9.18 29.16 0.78
N TRP A 44 8.86 27.90 1.15
CA TRP A 44 7.65 27.58 1.91
C TRP A 44 7.76 28.02 3.38
N ILE A 45 8.92 27.84 4.03
CA ILE A 45 9.17 28.28 5.42
C ILE A 45 9.12 29.79 5.54
N ALA A 46 9.60 30.55 4.54
CA ALA A 46 9.57 32.00 4.57
C ALA A 46 8.15 32.60 4.44
N HIS A 47 7.20 31.87 3.84
CA HIS A 47 5.83 32.36 3.66
C HIS A 47 4.95 32.09 4.90
N THR A 48 5.25 31.08 5.70
CA THR A 48 4.46 30.73 6.90
C THR A 48 4.77 31.65 8.08
N ILE A 49 5.95 32.28 8.14
CA ILE A 49 6.35 33.15 9.27
C ILE A 49 5.85 34.61 9.10
N ARG A 50 5.45 35.03 7.89
CA ARG A 50 5.03 36.44 7.62
C ARG A 50 3.54 36.69 7.90
N GLY A 51 2.73 35.67 8.25
CA GLY A 51 1.29 35.78 8.47
C GLY A 51 0.83 36.03 9.92
N GLN A 52 1.72 36.09 10.90
CA GLN A 52 1.33 36.26 12.32
C GLN A 52 1.83 37.56 12.96
N ARG A 53 1.75 38.69 12.25
CA ARG A 53 1.89 40.02 12.90
C ARG A 53 0.59 40.79 12.70
N GLY A 54 -0.26 40.80 13.73
CA GLY A 54 -1.38 41.75 13.76
C GLY A 54 -2.66 41.33 14.48
N SER A 55 -2.61 40.62 15.59
CA SER A 55 -3.74 40.67 16.51
C SER A 55 -3.37 41.57 17.70
N ARG A 56 -3.76 42.85 17.59
CA ARG A 56 -3.76 43.76 18.73
C ARG A 56 -4.75 43.19 19.74
N VAL A 57 -4.22 42.65 20.82
CA VAL A 57 -4.99 42.43 22.04
C VAL A 57 -5.43 43.78 22.56
N LYS A 58 -6.69 44.16 22.32
CA LYS A 58 -7.29 45.32 23.00
C LYS A 58 -7.38 44.94 24.47
N SER A 59 -6.51 45.56 25.26
CA SER A 59 -6.59 45.56 26.72
C SER A 59 -7.92 46.19 27.11
N VAL A 60 -8.89 45.37 27.49
CA VAL A 60 -10.11 45.85 28.16
C VAL A 60 -9.70 46.17 29.58
N VAL A 61 -9.40 47.45 29.82
CA VAL A 61 -9.24 47.97 31.18
C VAL A 61 -10.61 47.96 31.83
N LEU A 62 -10.90 46.90 32.62
CA LEU A 62 -12.04 46.88 33.47
C LEU A 62 -11.81 47.84 34.62
N LYS A 63 -12.49 49.01 34.60
CA LYS A 63 -12.57 49.91 35.76
C LYS A 63 -13.29 49.17 36.89
N LEU A 64 -12.54 48.62 37.84
CA LEU A 64 -13.07 48.15 39.10
C LEU A 64 -13.50 49.37 39.92
N GLY A 65 -14.79 49.75 39.82
CA GLY A 65 -15.43 50.59 40.77
C GLY A 65 -15.52 49.90 42.15
N GLY A 66 -15.21 50.63 43.19
CA GLY A 66 -15.03 50.18 44.57
C GLY A 66 -16.07 49.19 45.10
N VAL A 67 -15.63 47.99 45.33
CA VAL A 67 -16.39 46.98 46.05
C VAL A 67 -15.91 46.92 47.50
N LYS A 68 -16.79 47.21 48.43
CA LYS A 68 -16.54 47.11 49.86
C LYS A 68 -16.08 45.69 50.21
N SER A 69 -15.11 45.57 51.09
CA SER A 69 -14.23 44.44 51.40
C SER A 69 -14.91 43.14 51.95
N GLY A 70 -16.21 42.94 51.75
CA GLY A 70 -16.95 41.75 52.23
C GLY A 70 -17.21 40.68 51.15
N GLY A 71 -17.14 41.00 49.84
CA GLY A 71 -17.54 40.10 48.76
C GLY A 71 -16.38 39.36 48.07
N LEU A 72 -15.13 39.72 48.35
CA LEU A 72 -13.98 39.21 47.59
C LEU A 72 -13.71 37.70 47.86
N LYS A 73 -14.00 37.24 49.06
CA LYS A 73 -13.81 35.81 49.41
C LYS A 73 -14.82 34.87 48.76
N ALA A 74 -16.07 35.34 48.55
CA ALA A 74 -17.10 34.56 47.89
C ALA A 74 -16.88 34.47 46.35
N GLY A 75 -16.39 35.56 45.73
CA GLY A 75 -16.09 35.62 44.28
C GLY A 75 -14.94 34.74 43.86
N VAL A 76 -13.86 34.67 44.68
CA VAL A 76 -12.71 33.79 44.41
C VAL A 76 -13.08 32.33 44.58
N ALA A 77 -13.94 31.97 45.54
CA ALA A 77 -14.39 30.61 45.74
C ALA A 77 -15.30 30.13 44.59
N LEU A 78 -16.12 31.01 43.97
CA LEU A 78 -16.93 30.66 42.81
C LEU A 78 -16.12 30.52 41.54
N LEU A 79 -15.06 31.32 41.36
CA LEU A 79 -14.19 31.25 40.19
C LEU A 79 -13.29 29.99 40.18
N THR A 80 -12.88 29.51 41.36
CA THR A 80 -12.12 28.29 41.49
C THR A 80 -12.95 27.02 41.27
N LEU A 81 -14.25 27.07 41.54
CA LEU A 81 -15.15 25.93 41.30
C LEU A 81 -15.46 25.72 39.83
N SER A 82 -15.45 26.77 39.01
CA SER A 82 -15.69 26.67 37.57
C SER A 82 -14.48 26.11 36.75
N LEU A 83 -13.27 26.13 37.29
CA LEU A 83 -12.13 25.50 36.66
C LEU A 83 -11.99 24.00 36.91
N ALA A 84 -12.70 23.46 37.92
CA ALA A 84 -12.68 22.04 38.27
C ALA A 84 -13.63 21.20 37.38
N SER A 85 -14.52 21.82 36.60
CA SER A 85 -15.52 21.11 35.78
C SER A 85 -14.97 20.47 34.50
N CYS A 86 -13.73 20.78 34.06
CA CYS A 86 -13.16 20.19 32.85
C CYS A 86 -12.43 18.85 33.05
N ALA A 87 -12.25 18.40 34.30
CA ALA A 87 -11.52 17.17 34.62
C ALA A 87 -12.39 15.90 34.68
N PHE A 88 -13.72 16.04 34.54
CA PHE A 88 -14.66 14.93 34.68
C PHE A 88 -15.48 14.60 33.42
N LEU A 89 -14.90 14.92 32.23
CA LEU A 89 -15.38 14.24 31.03
C LEU A 89 -14.71 12.87 31.04
N PRO A 90 -15.47 11.77 31.23
CA PRO A 90 -14.92 10.46 30.97
C PRO A 90 -14.42 10.50 29.52
N GLY A 91 -13.11 10.32 29.31
CA GLY A 91 -12.46 10.40 28.03
C GLY A 91 -13.06 9.37 27.10
N GLY A 92 -14.13 9.76 26.39
CA GLY A 92 -14.71 9.00 25.31
C GLY A 92 -13.83 9.10 24.07
N GLY A 93 -12.60 8.58 24.17
CA GLY A 93 -11.86 8.25 22.96
C GLY A 93 -12.65 7.19 22.17
N PRO A 94 -12.50 7.13 20.83
CA PRO A 94 -13.11 6.06 20.07
C PRO A 94 -12.68 4.71 20.68
N ALA A 95 -13.63 3.78 20.80
CA ALA A 95 -13.36 2.45 21.33
C ALA A 95 -12.18 1.83 20.54
N PRO A 96 -11.23 1.17 21.22
CA PRO A 96 -10.11 0.54 20.53
C PRO A 96 -10.64 -0.45 19.49
N LEU A 97 -10.05 -0.44 18.28
CA LEU A 97 -10.38 -1.37 17.22
C LEU A 97 -9.58 -2.66 17.40
N ASP A 98 -10.24 -3.80 17.26
CA ASP A 98 -9.55 -5.07 17.13
C ASP A 98 -8.73 -5.07 15.84
N THR A 99 -7.44 -5.35 15.95
CA THR A 99 -6.53 -5.29 14.82
C THR A 99 -6.11 -6.70 14.42
N PHE A 100 -6.26 -7.03 13.14
CA PHE A 100 -6.07 -8.35 12.59
C PHE A 100 -5.01 -8.37 11.50
N GLU A 101 -4.38 -9.54 11.33
CA GLU A 101 -3.46 -9.86 10.25
C GLU A 101 -3.91 -11.11 9.51
N LEU A 102 -3.38 -11.33 8.29
CA LEU A 102 -3.50 -12.59 7.58
C LEU A 102 -2.33 -13.51 7.94
N SER A 103 -2.53 -14.81 7.81
CA SER A 103 -1.49 -15.81 7.95
C SER A 103 -0.91 -16.23 6.59
N ALA A 104 0.35 -16.65 6.57
CA ALA A 104 0.92 -17.34 5.42
C ALA A 104 0.65 -18.84 5.58
N PRO A 105 -0.11 -19.48 4.67
CA PRO A 105 -0.46 -20.88 4.78
C PRO A 105 0.80 -21.75 4.66
N PRO A 106 0.85 -22.89 5.37
CA PRO A 106 1.89 -23.89 5.14
C PRO A 106 1.73 -24.48 3.73
N LEU A 107 2.84 -24.68 3.05
CA LEU A 107 2.88 -25.30 1.73
C LEU A 107 4.06 -26.26 1.66
N ASP A 108 3.81 -27.51 1.27
CA ASP A 108 4.88 -28.49 1.08
C ASP A 108 5.67 -28.14 -0.18
N ALA A 109 6.98 -28.04 -0.05
CA ALA A 109 7.90 -27.80 -1.16
C ALA A 109 7.83 -28.97 -2.15
N ARG A 110 7.56 -28.70 -3.42
CA ARG A 110 7.48 -29.72 -4.49
C ARG A 110 8.36 -29.42 -5.70
N GLY A 111 9.00 -28.26 -5.75
CA GLY A 111 9.79 -27.84 -6.89
C GLY A 111 11.16 -27.31 -6.49
N HIS A 112 12.07 -27.25 -7.46
CA HIS A 112 13.36 -26.59 -7.33
C HIS A 112 13.63 -25.76 -8.58
N SER A 113 12.78 -24.79 -8.86
CA SER A 113 13.01 -23.81 -9.91
C SER A 113 14.23 -22.97 -9.57
N ARG A 114 15.10 -22.76 -10.56
CA ARG A 114 16.25 -21.82 -10.43
C ARG A 114 15.86 -20.36 -10.67
N ARG A 115 14.55 -20.07 -10.77
CA ARG A 115 14.03 -18.74 -11.05
C ARG A 115 13.94 -17.90 -9.79
N GLN A 116 14.28 -16.64 -9.93
CA GLN A 116 14.07 -15.62 -8.92
C GLN A 116 12.83 -14.81 -9.26
N ILE A 117 11.94 -14.67 -8.30
CA ILE A 117 10.67 -13.98 -8.49
C ILE A 117 10.54 -12.76 -7.57
N LEU A 118 9.84 -11.76 -8.06
CA LEU A 118 9.49 -10.57 -7.32
C LEU A 118 7.98 -10.52 -7.13
N ILE A 119 7.53 -10.38 -5.90
CA ILE A 119 6.14 -10.13 -5.59
C ILE A 119 5.92 -8.62 -5.61
N ALA A 120 5.32 -8.14 -6.70
CA ALA A 120 4.98 -6.73 -6.84
C ALA A 120 3.93 -6.32 -5.80
N GLN A 121 3.89 -5.04 -5.43
CA GLN A 121 2.83 -4.55 -4.55
C GLN A 121 1.48 -4.71 -5.26
N PRO A 122 0.50 -5.43 -4.67
CA PRO A 122 -0.81 -5.59 -5.26
C PRO A 122 -1.54 -4.26 -5.44
N SER A 123 -2.30 -4.16 -6.52
CA SER A 123 -3.25 -3.08 -6.73
C SER A 123 -4.64 -3.48 -6.23
N ALA A 124 -5.43 -2.50 -5.80
CA ALA A 124 -6.81 -2.70 -5.37
C ALA A 124 -7.61 -1.42 -5.58
N LEU A 125 -8.94 -1.56 -5.69
CA LEU A 125 -9.83 -0.41 -5.62
C LEU A 125 -9.76 0.23 -4.22
N LYS A 126 -10.06 1.53 -4.13
CA LYS A 126 -9.94 2.31 -2.89
C LYS A 126 -10.69 1.72 -1.69
N ALA A 127 -11.82 1.05 -1.95
CA ALA A 127 -12.59 0.37 -0.89
C ALA A 127 -11.80 -0.76 -0.22
N LEU A 128 -10.93 -1.44 -0.97
CA LEU A 128 -10.06 -2.52 -0.50
C LEU A 128 -8.65 -2.01 -0.16
N ASP A 129 -8.22 -0.87 -0.72
CA ASP A 129 -6.92 -0.27 -0.45
C ASP A 129 -6.96 0.58 0.83
N SER A 130 -7.28 -0.06 1.94
CA SER A 130 -7.40 0.54 3.26
C SER A 130 -7.16 -0.50 4.37
N GLN A 131 -7.20 -0.05 5.62
CA GLN A 131 -7.20 -0.93 6.80
C GLN A 131 -8.60 -1.47 7.13
N ASN A 132 -9.64 -1.01 6.44
CA ASN A 132 -11.00 -1.44 6.72
C ASN A 132 -11.25 -2.86 6.17
N ILE A 133 -11.96 -3.68 6.95
CA ILE A 133 -12.41 -5.00 6.53
C ILE A 133 -13.79 -4.83 5.87
N VAL A 134 -13.88 -5.28 4.60
CA VAL A 134 -15.10 -5.10 3.81
C VAL A 134 -16.12 -6.19 4.11
N ILE A 135 -17.37 -5.75 4.32
CA ILE A 135 -18.57 -6.60 4.36
C ILE A 135 -19.52 -6.16 3.23
N LYS A 136 -20.12 -7.14 2.55
CA LYS A 136 -21.17 -6.92 1.56
C LYS A 136 -22.52 -7.49 2.04
N PRO A 137 -23.39 -6.63 2.55
CA PRO A 137 -24.76 -7.02 2.88
C PRO A 137 -25.60 -7.39 1.66
N THR A 138 -25.28 -6.82 0.51
CA THR A 138 -25.90 -7.12 -0.80
C THR A 138 -24.83 -6.99 -1.90
N VAL A 139 -25.12 -7.51 -3.08
CA VAL A 139 -24.22 -7.43 -4.26
C VAL A 139 -23.74 -6.00 -4.56
N ARG A 140 -24.55 -4.98 -4.26
CA ARG A 140 -24.27 -3.58 -4.62
C ARG A 140 -23.85 -2.69 -3.44
N SER A 141 -23.91 -3.18 -2.21
CA SER A 141 -23.57 -2.38 -1.04
C SER A 141 -22.27 -2.83 -0.37
N ILE A 142 -21.46 -1.86 0.00
CA ILE A 142 -20.24 -2.07 0.76
C ILE A 142 -20.42 -1.43 2.13
N GLN A 143 -20.07 -2.17 3.17
CA GLN A 143 -19.93 -1.70 4.53
C GLN A 143 -18.56 -2.13 5.06
N TYR A 144 -18.17 -1.56 6.18
CA TYR A 144 -16.94 -1.94 6.85
C TYR A 144 -17.27 -2.60 8.20
N LEU A 145 -16.50 -3.63 8.54
CA LEU A 145 -16.65 -4.37 9.78
C LEU A 145 -16.45 -3.44 10.97
N LYS A 146 -17.46 -3.32 11.81
CA LYS A 146 -17.46 -2.41 12.94
C LYS A 146 -16.55 -2.94 14.06
N GLY A 147 -15.69 -2.09 14.60
CA GLY A 147 -14.83 -2.45 15.72
C GLY A 147 -13.62 -3.30 15.33
N ALA A 148 -13.33 -3.47 14.02
CA ALA A 148 -12.24 -4.28 13.52
C ALA A 148 -11.52 -3.59 12.36
N GLN A 149 -10.21 -3.86 12.23
CA GLN A 149 -9.39 -3.35 11.14
C GLN A 149 -8.24 -4.31 10.84
N TRP A 150 -7.66 -4.19 9.66
CA TRP A 150 -6.37 -4.78 9.34
C TRP A 150 -5.23 -4.03 10.02
N ALA A 151 -4.12 -4.73 10.30
CA ALA A 151 -2.90 -4.13 10.88
C ALA A 151 -2.24 -3.11 9.95
N ASP A 152 -2.39 -3.29 8.63
CA ASP A 152 -1.92 -2.36 7.61
C ASP A 152 -2.93 -2.33 6.44
N ARG A 153 -2.66 -1.53 5.41
CA ARG A 153 -3.45 -1.54 4.18
C ARG A 153 -3.47 -2.96 3.58
N LEU A 154 -4.65 -3.44 3.21
CA LEU A 154 -4.83 -4.81 2.72
C LEU A 154 -3.84 -5.21 1.61
N PRO A 155 -3.54 -4.40 0.56
CA PRO A 155 -2.56 -4.79 -0.45
C PRO A 155 -1.16 -5.06 0.11
N LEU A 156 -0.73 -4.36 1.15
CA LEU A 156 0.57 -4.57 1.79
C LEU A 156 0.60 -5.87 2.58
N ILE A 157 -0.48 -6.20 3.28
CA ILE A 157 -0.62 -7.47 3.99
C ILE A 157 -0.64 -8.63 3.00
N VAL A 158 -1.42 -8.51 1.92
CA VAL A 158 -1.47 -9.52 0.84
C VAL A 158 -0.09 -9.73 0.23
N GLN A 159 0.66 -8.67 -0.08
CA GLN A 159 2.02 -8.77 -0.59
C GLN A 159 2.94 -9.53 0.38
N ALA A 160 2.92 -9.13 1.65
CA ALA A 160 3.79 -9.73 2.67
C ALA A 160 3.50 -11.23 2.83
N ARG A 161 2.21 -11.61 2.92
CA ARG A 161 1.81 -13.01 3.11
C ARG A 161 1.97 -13.87 1.87
N LEU A 162 1.77 -13.32 0.68
CA LEU A 162 2.13 -13.99 -0.57
C LEU A 162 3.64 -14.24 -0.65
N ALA A 163 4.47 -13.22 -0.43
CA ALA A 163 5.92 -13.38 -0.45
C ALA A 163 6.37 -14.47 0.54
N GLU A 164 5.84 -14.47 1.75
CA GLU A 164 6.12 -15.50 2.76
C GLU A 164 5.66 -16.90 2.31
N THR A 165 4.47 -17.02 1.67
CA THR A 165 3.96 -18.29 1.15
C THR A 165 4.86 -18.82 0.03
N PHE A 166 5.30 -17.96 -0.89
CA PHE A 166 6.26 -18.30 -1.93
C PHE A 166 7.62 -18.74 -1.35
N GLN A 167 8.12 -18.04 -0.33
CA GLN A 167 9.37 -18.41 0.36
C GLN A 167 9.25 -19.77 1.04
N ARG A 168 8.15 -20.01 1.76
CA ARG A 168 7.90 -21.27 2.45
C ARG A 168 7.72 -22.45 1.50
N SER A 169 7.26 -22.21 0.27
CA SER A 169 7.13 -23.29 -0.72
C SER A 169 8.46 -23.94 -1.09
N GLY A 170 9.57 -23.23 -0.94
CA GLY A 170 10.89 -23.70 -1.37
C GLY A 170 11.02 -23.98 -2.86
N SER A 171 10.01 -23.64 -3.67
CA SER A 171 9.99 -23.94 -5.11
C SER A 171 10.88 -23.02 -5.94
N PHE A 172 11.29 -21.88 -5.42
CA PHE A 172 11.99 -20.84 -6.17
C PHE A 172 13.37 -20.54 -5.57
N ALA A 173 14.35 -20.18 -6.42
CA ALA A 173 15.71 -19.88 -5.99
C ALA A 173 15.78 -18.60 -5.12
N GLY A 174 14.89 -17.66 -5.35
CA GLY A 174 14.77 -16.44 -4.59
C GLY A 174 13.40 -15.81 -4.74
N VAL A 175 12.89 -15.25 -3.66
CA VAL A 175 11.61 -14.55 -3.60
C VAL A 175 11.84 -13.23 -2.89
N GLY A 176 11.56 -12.13 -3.57
CA GLY A 176 11.75 -10.79 -3.00
C GLY A 176 10.62 -9.83 -3.32
N LYS A 177 10.72 -8.66 -2.73
CA LYS A 177 9.84 -7.51 -2.96
C LYS A 177 10.62 -6.37 -3.63
N PRO A 178 9.95 -5.37 -4.19
CA PRO A 178 10.61 -4.21 -4.78
C PRO A 178 11.61 -3.56 -3.81
N GLY A 179 12.82 -3.25 -4.32
CA GLY A 179 13.88 -2.62 -3.54
C GLY A 179 14.84 -3.57 -2.82
N GLU A 180 14.65 -4.89 -2.87
CA GLU A 180 15.53 -5.86 -2.19
C GLU A 180 16.78 -6.27 -3.01
N GLY A 181 16.96 -5.72 -4.22
CA GLY A 181 18.21 -5.88 -4.99
C GLY A 181 18.43 -7.24 -5.64
N LEU A 182 17.38 -8.06 -5.78
CA LEU A 182 17.46 -9.37 -6.45
C LEU A 182 17.52 -9.24 -7.97
N ALA A 183 18.25 -10.13 -8.64
CA ALA A 183 18.23 -10.30 -10.10
C ALA A 183 16.97 -11.11 -10.47
N ILE A 184 15.91 -10.42 -10.86
CA ILE A 184 14.59 -11.00 -11.07
C ILE A 184 14.45 -11.63 -12.45
N ASP A 185 13.87 -12.85 -12.51
CA ASP A 185 13.46 -13.49 -13.76
C ASP A 185 11.98 -13.19 -14.08
N TYR A 186 11.11 -13.22 -13.06
CA TYR A 186 9.68 -12.99 -13.22
C TYR A 186 9.10 -12.13 -12.09
N GLN A 187 8.12 -11.30 -12.45
CA GLN A 187 7.32 -10.55 -11.49
C GLN A 187 5.93 -11.19 -11.37
N VAL A 188 5.47 -11.38 -10.14
CA VAL A 188 4.10 -11.76 -9.80
C VAL A 188 3.33 -10.48 -9.50
N ILE A 189 2.45 -10.08 -10.42
CA ILE A 189 1.64 -8.88 -10.32
C ILE A 189 0.23 -9.28 -9.94
N VAL A 190 -0.29 -8.76 -8.84
CA VAL A 190 -1.58 -9.12 -8.27
C VAL A 190 -2.52 -7.92 -8.27
N GLU A 191 -3.75 -8.14 -8.66
CA GLU A 191 -4.87 -7.21 -8.51
C GLU A 191 -5.89 -7.84 -7.58
N VAL A 192 -6.18 -7.19 -6.45
CA VAL A 192 -7.20 -7.63 -5.49
C VAL A 192 -8.56 -7.13 -5.99
N ARG A 193 -9.39 -8.04 -6.51
CA ARG A 193 -10.73 -7.76 -7.06
C ARG A 193 -11.83 -7.88 -6.02
N ALA A 194 -11.73 -8.91 -5.18
CA ALA A 194 -12.59 -9.08 -4.02
C ALA A 194 -11.77 -9.55 -2.80
N PHE A 195 -12.11 -9.04 -1.64
CA PHE A 195 -11.59 -9.48 -0.35
C PHE A 195 -12.60 -9.04 0.71
N GLU A 196 -13.65 -9.82 0.86
CA GLU A 196 -14.86 -9.38 1.55
C GLU A 196 -15.60 -10.52 2.20
N VAL A 197 -16.39 -10.18 3.23
CA VAL A 197 -17.37 -11.10 3.80
C VAL A 197 -18.73 -10.81 3.17
N ARG A 198 -19.34 -11.81 2.58
CA ARG A 198 -20.69 -11.75 2.03
C ARG A 198 -21.67 -12.30 3.04
N VAL A 199 -22.80 -11.61 3.21
CA VAL A 199 -23.87 -12.01 4.12
C VAL A 199 -25.20 -12.25 3.40
N ASP A 200 -25.21 -12.03 2.06
CA ASP A 200 -26.32 -12.37 1.18
C ASP A 200 -26.24 -13.87 0.79
N GLY A 201 -27.22 -14.65 1.18
CA GLY A 201 -27.26 -16.09 0.83
C GLY A 201 -26.40 -17.00 1.70
N GLY A 202 -26.00 -16.56 2.88
CA GLY A 202 -25.18 -17.28 3.85
C GLY A 202 -23.84 -16.58 4.07
N GLU A 203 -23.42 -16.49 5.33
CA GLU A 203 -22.17 -15.79 5.68
C GLU A 203 -20.95 -16.57 5.20
N HIS A 204 -20.20 -15.99 4.28
CA HIS A 204 -18.96 -16.57 3.78
C HIS A 204 -17.96 -15.47 3.40
N ALA A 205 -16.69 -15.79 3.48
CA ALA A 205 -15.62 -14.96 2.91
C ALA A 205 -15.48 -15.26 1.41
N GLU A 206 -15.21 -14.22 0.64
CA GLU A 206 -14.88 -14.30 -0.80
C GLU A 206 -13.58 -13.54 -1.06
N VAL A 207 -12.62 -14.21 -1.70
CA VAL A 207 -11.33 -13.65 -2.13
C VAL A 207 -11.18 -13.90 -3.62
N ASP A 208 -11.00 -12.85 -4.42
CA ASP A 208 -10.68 -12.92 -5.85
C ASP A 208 -9.41 -12.11 -6.12
N LEU A 209 -8.38 -12.81 -6.57
CA LEU A 209 -7.07 -12.28 -6.90
C LEU A 209 -6.78 -12.56 -8.38
N PHE A 210 -6.65 -11.50 -9.18
CA PHE A 210 -6.18 -11.63 -10.55
C PHE A 210 -4.66 -11.52 -10.59
N VAL A 211 -3.99 -12.55 -11.11
CA VAL A 211 -2.53 -12.66 -11.11
C VAL A 211 -2.00 -12.69 -12.53
N ARG A 212 -0.94 -11.92 -12.77
CA ARG A 212 -0.16 -11.94 -14.01
C ARG A 212 1.30 -12.25 -13.69
N ILE A 213 1.88 -13.14 -14.46
CA ILE A 213 3.32 -13.43 -14.42
C ILE A 213 3.97 -12.68 -15.56
N LEU A 214 4.81 -11.74 -15.23
CA LEU A 214 5.57 -10.93 -16.18
C LEU A 214 7.01 -11.43 -16.25
N ASN A 215 7.54 -11.66 -17.44
CA ASN A 215 8.95 -11.90 -17.64
C ASN A 215 9.69 -10.56 -17.51
N ASP A 216 10.57 -10.46 -16.52
CA ASP A 216 11.26 -9.19 -16.20
C ASP A 216 12.25 -8.77 -17.27
N ARG A 217 12.77 -9.70 -18.06
CA ARG A 217 13.79 -9.42 -19.09
C ARG A 217 13.25 -8.72 -20.32
N ASN A 218 12.02 -9.02 -20.73
CA ASN A 218 11.41 -8.51 -21.97
C ASN A 218 10.08 -7.80 -21.77
N GLY A 219 9.54 -7.79 -20.55
CA GLY A 219 8.27 -7.15 -20.23
C GLY A 219 7.01 -7.89 -20.74
N GLU A 220 7.14 -9.13 -21.23
CA GLU A 220 6.03 -9.91 -21.74
C GLU A 220 5.27 -10.62 -20.61
N VAL A 221 3.94 -10.61 -20.69
CA VAL A 221 3.07 -11.39 -19.80
C VAL A 221 3.15 -12.86 -20.21
N ARG A 222 3.75 -13.67 -19.36
CA ARG A 222 3.89 -15.13 -19.58
C ARG A 222 2.57 -15.84 -19.44
N ALA A 223 1.78 -15.51 -18.40
CA ALA A 223 0.48 -16.06 -18.12
C ALA A 223 -0.34 -15.13 -17.23
N SER A 224 -1.66 -15.28 -17.26
CA SER A 224 -2.57 -14.59 -16.35
C SER A 224 -3.73 -15.50 -15.95
N LYS A 225 -4.20 -15.40 -14.69
CA LYS A 225 -5.29 -16.20 -14.16
C LYS A 225 -5.96 -15.50 -12.97
N SER A 226 -7.28 -15.66 -12.83
CA SER A 226 -8.01 -15.31 -11.60
C SER A 226 -8.04 -16.51 -10.65
N PHE A 227 -7.85 -16.20 -9.37
CA PHE A 227 -7.93 -17.15 -8.27
C PHE A 227 -9.04 -16.69 -7.35
N THR A 228 -10.15 -17.41 -7.36
CA THR A 228 -11.30 -17.17 -6.51
C THR A 228 -11.39 -18.28 -5.47
N ALA A 229 -11.43 -17.89 -4.22
CA ALA A 229 -11.60 -18.82 -3.09
C ALA A 229 -12.69 -18.31 -2.16
N SER A 230 -13.39 -19.23 -1.53
CA SER A 230 -14.47 -18.94 -0.59
C SER A 230 -14.36 -19.84 0.63
N ALA A 231 -14.64 -19.30 1.80
CA ALA A 231 -14.69 -20.04 3.05
C ALA A 231 -15.92 -19.66 3.87
N PRO A 232 -16.66 -20.63 4.45
CA PRO A 232 -17.80 -20.33 5.30
C PRO A 232 -17.35 -19.65 6.60
N VAL A 233 -18.17 -18.72 7.10
CA VAL A 233 -17.95 -18.14 8.42
C VAL A 233 -18.37 -19.15 9.48
N SER A 234 -17.41 -19.54 10.33
CA SER A 234 -17.64 -20.48 11.43
C SER A 234 -17.52 -19.77 12.77
N GLY A 235 -18.62 -19.67 13.52
CA GLY A 235 -18.68 -18.94 14.78
C GLY A 235 -19.37 -17.59 14.65
N SER A 236 -19.02 -16.65 15.52
CA SER A 236 -19.65 -15.32 15.57
C SER A 236 -18.62 -14.23 15.87
N GLY A 237 -18.97 -13.00 15.48
CA GLY A 237 -18.15 -11.81 15.72
C GLY A 237 -16.97 -11.63 14.75
N ASN A 238 -16.18 -10.59 15.00
CA ASN A 238 -15.11 -10.16 14.11
C ASN A 238 -14.07 -11.24 13.85
N GLN A 239 -13.72 -12.04 14.87
CA GLN A 239 -12.76 -13.13 14.77
C GLN A 239 -13.23 -14.21 13.78
N ALA A 240 -14.53 -14.53 13.73
CA ALA A 240 -15.06 -15.53 12.79
C ALA A 240 -14.99 -15.02 11.34
N TYR A 241 -15.32 -13.77 11.11
CA TYR A 241 -15.21 -13.14 9.77
C TYR A 241 -13.77 -13.10 9.27
N VAL A 242 -12.84 -12.68 10.13
CA VAL A 242 -11.42 -12.65 9.78
C VAL A 242 -10.86 -14.06 9.55
N GLY A 243 -11.26 -15.02 10.38
CA GLY A 243 -10.85 -16.42 10.21
C GLY A 243 -11.30 -17.01 8.86
N ALA A 244 -12.50 -16.66 8.40
CA ALA A 244 -12.98 -17.08 7.08
C ALA A 244 -12.19 -16.39 5.94
N LEU A 245 -11.90 -15.09 6.07
CA LEU A 245 -11.07 -14.36 5.10
C LEU A 245 -9.65 -14.93 5.02
N ASP A 246 -9.05 -15.25 6.17
CA ASP A 246 -7.73 -15.88 6.25
C ASP A 246 -7.69 -17.27 5.59
N ALA A 247 -8.73 -18.07 5.82
CA ALA A 247 -8.85 -19.39 5.20
C ALA A 247 -8.98 -19.28 3.66
N ALA A 248 -9.89 -18.42 3.17
CA ALA A 248 -10.06 -18.19 1.74
C ALA A 248 -8.79 -17.65 1.08
N PHE A 249 -8.13 -16.67 1.71
CA PHE A 249 -6.85 -16.17 1.24
C PHE A 249 -5.78 -17.26 1.22
N GLY A 250 -5.71 -18.08 2.26
CA GLY A 250 -4.76 -19.19 2.35
C GLY A 250 -4.88 -20.18 1.19
N ASP A 251 -6.10 -20.50 0.78
CA ASP A 251 -6.33 -21.40 -0.36
C ASP A 251 -5.97 -20.75 -1.69
N ALA A 252 -6.36 -19.49 -1.91
CA ALA A 252 -5.95 -18.72 -3.09
C ALA A 252 -4.41 -18.58 -3.17
N ALA A 253 -3.73 -18.30 -2.07
CA ALA A 253 -2.28 -18.16 -2.03
C ALA A 253 -1.55 -19.47 -2.39
N LYS A 254 -1.99 -20.61 -1.88
CA LYS A 254 -1.45 -21.93 -2.25
C LYS A 254 -1.60 -22.21 -3.74
N ASP A 255 -2.77 -21.91 -4.28
CA ASP A 255 -3.06 -22.14 -5.70
C ASP A 255 -2.25 -21.21 -6.60
N ILE A 256 -2.04 -19.96 -6.20
CA ILE A 256 -1.17 -19.01 -6.90
C ILE A 256 0.26 -19.54 -6.96
N VAL A 257 0.82 -20.02 -5.83
CA VAL A 257 2.19 -20.55 -5.80
C VAL A 257 2.33 -21.77 -6.71
N ARG A 258 1.41 -22.74 -6.63
CA ARG A 258 1.43 -23.95 -7.47
C ARG A 258 1.31 -23.62 -8.95
N TRP A 259 0.40 -22.72 -9.29
CA TRP A 259 0.24 -22.29 -10.67
C TRP A 259 1.46 -21.54 -11.18
N THR A 260 2.04 -20.64 -10.39
CA THR A 260 3.26 -19.92 -10.79
C THR A 260 4.40 -20.90 -11.08
N ASP A 261 4.64 -21.87 -10.21
CA ASP A 261 5.66 -22.91 -10.43
C ASP A 261 5.42 -23.73 -11.71
N SER A 262 4.17 -23.89 -12.11
CA SER A 262 3.82 -24.66 -13.32
C SER A 262 4.00 -23.89 -14.64
N VAL A 263 4.06 -22.56 -14.62
CA VAL A 263 4.09 -21.70 -15.83
C VAL A 263 5.43 -21.04 -16.12
N ILE A 264 6.45 -21.13 -15.19
CA ILE A 264 7.75 -20.49 -15.34
C ILE A 264 8.96 -21.42 -15.38
#